data_8f3173e9eacb8836dc12694ce4ce6e00
#
_entry.id   8f3173e9eacb8836dc12694ce4ce6e00
#
_cell.length_a   1.000
_cell.length_b   1.000
_cell.length_c   1.000
_cell.angle_alpha   90.00
_cell.angle_beta   90.00
_cell.angle_gamma   90.00
#
_symmetry.space_group_name_H-M   'P 1'
#
loop_
_entity.id
_entity.type
_entity.pdbx_description
1 polymer ?
#
loop_
_entity_poly.entity_id
_entity_poly.type
_entity_poly.pdbx_seq_one_letter_code
_entity_poly.pdbx_strand_id
1 'polypeptide(L)'
;NSKILYFNVCPFIYDSKEKKLFTLNDIQLKIQLKESTGVQAAASIPNGLYPKDLVSGFVINPDDVHFDGPQINVDDIPNRLAYAIITSKELASAFTPLVNWKRQKGVWTEVITIEDIERSYSGKSTQEKIKNCLHSLYITRHLKYALLGGDDTIVPVRYCKVNLLKEQGEKLPVDMYYSCFGKQFDWDANKNGKFGEPEDNIDLLQNIYVSRLPIRTYSEVESYVNRVLSYEKMKNPEVWNKKMLSCGFNLSINIGDKSDSEFYGDKIYDMYIKDSWDGERKRLYDIHNDFGYDSLNYKAIQEQLA
;
A
#
# COMPACT_ATOMS: atom_id res chain seq x y z
N ASN A 1 -22.05 5.18 -0.29
CA ASN A 1 -21.36 6.35 0.31
C ASN A 1 -20.93 6.01 1.73
N SER A 2 -19.80 5.30 1.87
CA SER A 2 -19.21 5.07 3.19
C SER A 2 -18.59 6.38 3.67
N LYS A 3 -19.04 6.88 4.83
CA LYS A 3 -18.43 8.04 5.48
C LYS A 3 -17.62 7.53 6.66
N ILE A 4 -16.34 7.87 6.69
CA ILE A 4 -15.47 7.57 7.83
C ILE A 4 -15.43 8.80 8.73
N LEU A 5 -15.78 8.62 9.98
CA LEU A 5 -15.73 9.65 10.99
C LEU A 5 -14.48 9.42 11.85
N TYR A 6 -13.57 10.38 11.85
CA TYR A 6 -12.40 10.39 12.72
C TYR A 6 -12.66 11.19 13.97
N PHE A 7 -12.37 10.64 15.11
CA PHE A 7 -12.33 11.38 16.37
C PHE A 7 -11.14 10.92 17.22
N ASN A 8 -10.56 11.88 17.89
CA ASN A 8 -9.47 11.62 18.82
C ASN A 8 -10.04 11.51 20.24
N VAL A 9 -9.77 10.40 20.89
CA VAL A 9 -10.14 10.19 22.30
C VAL A 9 -8.87 10.26 23.15
N CYS A 10 -8.83 11.21 24.07
CA CYS A 10 -7.76 11.26 25.07
C CYS A 10 -8.24 10.53 26.33
N PRO A 11 -7.70 9.35 26.67
CA PRO A 11 -8.13 8.57 27.84
C PRO A 11 -7.58 9.11 29.16
N PHE A 12 -6.89 10.24 29.13
CA PHE A 12 -6.28 10.84 30.30
C PHE A 12 -6.77 12.26 30.54
N ILE A 13 -7.07 12.57 31.79
CA ILE A 13 -7.38 13.93 32.22
C ILE A 13 -6.35 14.32 33.27
N TYR A 14 -5.65 15.44 33.06
CA TYR A 14 -4.72 15.98 34.01
C TYR A 14 -5.36 17.16 34.76
N ASP A 15 -5.49 17.01 36.11
CA ASP A 15 -5.89 18.09 36.96
C ASP A 15 -4.65 18.89 37.41
N SER A 16 -4.52 20.08 36.87
CA SER A 16 -3.36 20.94 37.12
C SER A 16 -3.35 21.51 38.57
N LYS A 17 -4.49 21.55 39.24
CA LYS A 17 -4.60 22.06 40.64
C LYS A 17 -4.15 21.00 41.63
N GLU A 18 -4.62 19.77 41.45
CA GLU A 18 -4.26 18.63 42.29
C GLU A 18 -3.01 17.91 41.84
N LYS A 19 -2.46 18.26 40.67
CA LYS A 19 -1.31 17.59 40.01
C LYS A 19 -1.51 16.07 39.85
N LYS A 20 -2.74 15.66 39.57
CA LYS A 20 -3.13 14.25 39.39
C LYS A 20 -3.50 13.95 37.96
N LEU A 21 -3.11 12.76 37.52
CA LEU A 21 -3.52 12.20 36.23
C LEU A 21 -4.62 11.17 36.48
N PHE A 22 -5.75 11.34 35.82
CA PHE A 22 -6.87 10.40 35.87
C PHE A 22 -6.95 9.64 34.57
N THR A 23 -7.20 8.34 34.62
CA THR A 23 -7.48 7.50 33.46
C THR A 23 -9.00 7.33 33.33
N LEU A 24 -9.53 7.53 32.11
CA LEU A 24 -10.91 7.22 31.79
C LEU A 24 -11.00 5.73 31.47
N ASN A 25 -11.68 4.96 32.32
CA ASN A 25 -11.81 3.52 32.15
C ASN A 25 -13.00 3.13 31.26
N ASP A 26 -13.93 4.05 31.05
CA ASP A 26 -15.12 3.84 30.22
C ASP A 26 -15.50 5.13 29.50
N ILE A 27 -15.61 5.04 28.14
CA ILE A 27 -15.91 6.17 27.29
C ILE A 27 -17.10 5.79 26.41
N GLN A 28 -18.25 6.41 26.63
CA GLN A 28 -19.41 6.21 25.77
C GLN A 28 -19.52 7.33 24.76
N LEU A 29 -19.53 6.96 23.48
CA LEU A 29 -19.67 7.86 22.33
C LEU A 29 -21.07 7.72 21.75
N LYS A 30 -21.85 8.82 21.75
CA LYS A 30 -23.16 8.88 21.09
C LYS A 30 -23.06 9.76 19.85
N ILE A 31 -23.14 9.15 18.67
CA ILE A 31 -23.10 9.86 17.39
C ILE A 31 -24.52 10.04 16.89
N GLN A 32 -24.96 11.30 16.67
CA GLN A 32 -26.24 11.62 16.03
C GLN A 32 -25.97 12.15 14.63
N LEU A 33 -26.38 11.40 13.62
CA LEU A 33 -26.33 11.84 12.23
C LEU A 33 -27.57 12.67 11.92
N LYS A 34 -27.38 13.88 11.38
CA LYS A 34 -28.46 14.68 10.80
C LYS A 34 -28.37 14.60 9.28
N GLU A 35 -29.50 14.37 8.63
CA GLU A 35 -29.60 14.54 7.19
C GLU A 35 -29.32 15.99 6.82
N SER A 36 -28.32 16.27 6.01
CA SER A 36 -28.09 17.59 5.44
C SER A 36 -28.84 17.67 4.12
N THR A 37 -29.93 18.43 4.11
CA THR A 37 -30.56 18.82 2.87
C THR A 37 -29.72 19.91 2.22
N GLY A 38 -28.99 19.57 1.16
CA GLY A 38 -28.34 20.59 0.33
C GLY A 38 -26.91 20.39 -0.15
N VAL A 39 -26.26 19.28 0.13
CA VAL A 39 -25.00 18.94 -0.55
C VAL A 39 -25.34 18.05 -1.74
N GLN A 40 -25.21 18.56 -2.96
CA GLN A 40 -25.19 17.70 -4.14
C GLN A 40 -24.11 16.64 -3.89
N ALA A 41 -24.53 15.39 -3.86
CA ALA A 41 -23.60 14.26 -3.79
C ALA A 41 -22.62 14.42 -4.96
N ALA A 42 -21.35 14.64 -4.64
CA ALA A 42 -20.29 14.41 -5.62
C ALA A 42 -20.58 13.05 -6.26
N ALA A 43 -20.44 12.96 -7.57
CA ALA A 43 -20.80 11.81 -8.39
C ALA A 43 -20.53 10.53 -7.60
N SER A 44 -21.58 9.79 -7.29
CA SER A 44 -21.51 8.61 -6.44
C SER A 44 -20.55 7.63 -7.08
N ILE A 45 -19.41 7.40 -6.43
CA ILE A 45 -18.62 6.21 -6.71
C ILE A 45 -19.59 5.04 -6.54
N PRO A 46 -19.73 4.17 -7.53
CA PRO A 46 -20.67 3.05 -7.44
C PRO A 46 -20.44 2.30 -6.13
N ASN A 47 -21.51 2.07 -5.37
CA ASN A 47 -21.46 1.36 -4.10
C ASN A 47 -20.76 0.02 -4.28
N GLY A 48 -19.78 -0.28 -3.45
CA GLY A 48 -19.08 -1.57 -3.44
C GLY A 48 -17.64 -1.57 -3.97
N LEU A 49 -17.06 -0.41 -4.25
CA LEU A 49 -15.74 -0.34 -4.88
C LEU A 49 -14.56 -0.16 -3.90
N TYR A 50 -14.80 0.10 -2.62
CA TYR A 50 -13.74 -0.07 -1.63
C TYR A 50 -13.66 -1.54 -1.23
N PRO A 51 -12.47 -2.17 -1.30
CA PRO A 51 -12.31 -3.53 -0.79
C PRO A 51 -12.79 -3.57 0.66
N LYS A 52 -13.73 -4.48 0.96
CA LYS A 52 -14.26 -4.65 2.33
C LYS A 52 -13.12 -4.78 3.34
N ASP A 53 -12.10 -5.55 2.95
CA ASP A 53 -10.90 -5.80 3.73
C ASP A 53 -10.12 -4.52 4.09
N LEU A 54 -10.08 -3.54 3.16
CA LEU A 54 -9.40 -2.27 3.40
C LEU A 54 -10.15 -1.45 4.45
N VAL A 55 -11.48 -1.28 4.28
CA VAL A 55 -12.28 -0.50 5.23
C VAL A 55 -12.33 -1.17 6.59
N SER A 56 -12.50 -2.49 6.63
CA SER A 56 -12.54 -3.26 7.88
C SER A 56 -11.23 -3.19 8.67
N GLY A 57 -10.09 -3.01 7.99
CA GLY A 57 -8.79 -2.84 8.65
C GLY A 57 -8.57 -1.47 9.31
N PHE A 58 -9.41 -0.47 9.00
CA PHE A 58 -9.27 0.90 9.52
C PHE A 58 -10.34 1.31 10.53
N VAL A 59 -11.35 0.49 10.76
CA VAL A 59 -12.45 0.81 11.68
C VAL A 59 -12.40 -0.04 12.94
N ILE A 60 -12.88 0.53 14.05
CA ILE A 60 -12.92 -0.14 15.36
C ILE A 60 -13.98 -1.25 15.37
N ASN A 61 -15.01 -1.14 14.53
CA ASN A 61 -16.16 -2.03 14.45
C ASN A 61 -16.29 -2.66 13.05
N PRO A 62 -15.34 -3.50 12.64
CA PRO A 62 -15.31 -4.10 11.29
C PRO A 62 -16.57 -4.93 10.96
N ASP A 63 -17.19 -5.51 11.98
CA ASP A 63 -18.40 -6.34 11.81
C ASP A 63 -19.64 -5.50 11.50
N ASP A 64 -19.66 -4.22 11.88
CA ASP A 64 -20.75 -3.28 11.59
C ASP A 64 -20.60 -2.60 10.21
N VAL A 65 -19.55 -2.90 9.48
CA VAL A 65 -19.33 -2.36 8.13
C VAL A 65 -20.25 -3.08 7.15
N HIS A 66 -21.38 -2.47 6.86
CA HIS A 66 -22.33 -2.93 5.85
C HIS A 66 -22.13 -2.16 4.55
N PHE A 67 -21.97 -2.90 3.46
CA PHE A 67 -21.96 -2.33 2.12
C PHE A 67 -23.36 -2.47 1.54
N ASP A 68 -24.13 -1.36 1.56
CA ASP A 68 -25.45 -1.27 0.94
C ASP A 68 -25.30 -1.18 -0.59
N GLY A 69 -25.17 -2.29 -1.24
CA GLY A 69 -25.14 -2.37 -2.69
C GLY A 69 -25.51 -3.78 -3.15
N PRO A 70 -25.97 -3.94 -4.39
CA PRO A 70 -26.20 -5.28 -4.92
C PRO A 70 -24.87 -6.03 -4.83
N GLN A 71 -24.94 -7.22 -4.22
CA GLN A 71 -23.82 -8.16 -4.24
C GLN A 71 -23.61 -8.57 -5.69
N ILE A 72 -22.65 -7.93 -6.36
CA ILE A 72 -22.29 -8.33 -7.72
C ILE A 72 -21.51 -9.64 -7.60
N ASN A 73 -22.07 -10.72 -8.12
CA ASN A 73 -21.29 -11.92 -8.29
C ASN A 73 -20.16 -11.60 -9.28
N VAL A 74 -18.93 -11.62 -8.78
CA VAL A 74 -17.74 -11.24 -9.58
C VAL A 74 -17.55 -12.13 -10.81
N ASP A 75 -18.16 -13.32 -10.84
CA ASP A 75 -18.12 -14.24 -11.97
C ASP A 75 -19.07 -13.81 -13.09
N ASP A 76 -20.06 -12.96 -12.81
CA ASP A 76 -21.03 -12.44 -13.78
C ASP A 76 -20.54 -11.18 -14.52
N ILE A 77 -19.32 -10.71 -14.23
CA ILE A 77 -18.80 -9.49 -14.84
C ILE A 77 -18.17 -9.81 -16.20
N PRO A 78 -18.74 -9.34 -17.30
CA PRO A 78 -18.13 -9.50 -18.62
C PRO A 78 -16.76 -8.81 -18.66
N ASN A 79 -15.75 -9.49 -19.20
CA ASN A 79 -14.39 -8.94 -19.33
C ASN A 79 -13.73 -8.48 -18.02
N ARG A 80 -14.01 -9.14 -16.91
CA ARG A 80 -13.36 -8.85 -15.63
C ARG A 80 -11.84 -8.83 -15.78
N LEU A 81 -11.20 -7.84 -15.18
CA LEU A 81 -9.74 -7.72 -15.07
C LEU A 81 -9.36 -7.50 -13.62
N ALA A 82 -8.83 -8.52 -12.96
CA ALA A 82 -8.44 -8.39 -11.56
C ALA A 82 -7.05 -7.80 -11.38
N TYR A 83 -6.15 -8.02 -12.33
CA TYR A 83 -4.75 -7.63 -12.25
C TYR A 83 -4.26 -7.06 -13.58
N ALA A 84 -3.83 -5.81 -13.58
CA ALA A 84 -3.21 -5.12 -14.72
C ALA A 84 -1.70 -5.01 -14.52
N ILE A 85 -0.93 -5.28 -15.57
CA ILE A 85 0.52 -5.03 -15.61
C ILE A 85 0.73 -3.89 -16.60
N ILE A 86 1.19 -2.74 -16.10
CA ILE A 86 1.49 -1.55 -16.91
C ILE A 86 2.97 -1.55 -17.21
N THR A 87 3.36 -1.58 -18.49
CA THR A 87 4.76 -1.61 -18.88
C THR A 87 4.95 -1.05 -20.31
N SER A 88 6.18 -0.98 -20.80
CA SER A 88 6.43 -0.65 -22.20
C SER A 88 6.12 -1.83 -23.14
N LYS A 89 5.88 -1.52 -24.40
CA LYS A 89 5.70 -2.54 -25.45
C LYS A 89 6.90 -3.49 -25.58
N GLU A 90 8.10 -2.97 -25.36
CA GLU A 90 9.34 -3.73 -25.41
C GLU A 90 9.40 -4.83 -24.33
N LEU A 91 8.91 -4.55 -23.13
CA LEU A 91 8.96 -5.48 -21.99
C LEU A 91 7.72 -6.37 -21.88
N ALA A 92 6.64 -6.04 -22.58
CA ALA A 92 5.32 -6.66 -22.41
C ALA A 92 5.34 -8.19 -22.54
N SER A 93 6.04 -8.72 -23.55
CA SER A 93 6.07 -10.18 -23.80
C SER A 93 6.78 -10.96 -22.71
N ALA A 94 7.72 -10.37 -21.97
CA ALA A 94 8.42 -11.02 -20.87
C ALA A 94 7.49 -11.33 -19.67
N PHE A 95 6.37 -10.62 -19.53
CA PHE A 95 5.37 -10.90 -18.51
C PHE A 95 4.39 -12.03 -18.87
N THR A 96 4.42 -12.53 -20.11
CA THR A 96 3.48 -13.57 -20.58
C THR A 96 3.40 -14.81 -19.68
N PRO A 97 4.52 -15.38 -19.19
CA PRO A 97 4.44 -16.54 -18.28
C PRO A 97 3.75 -16.21 -16.95
N LEU A 98 3.92 -14.99 -16.42
CA LEU A 98 3.24 -14.54 -15.21
C LEU A 98 1.73 -14.37 -15.47
N VAL A 99 1.34 -13.75 -16.58
CA VAL A 99 -0.07 -13.61 -16.99
C VAL A 99 -0.75 -14.98 -17.06
N ASN A 100 -0.12 -15.93 -17.76
CA ASN A 100 -0.66 -17.28 -17.93
C ASN A 100 -0.83 -17.98 -16.57
N TRP A 101 0.16 -17.88 -15.70
CA TRP A 101 0.10 -18.45 -14.36
C TRP A 101 -1.02 -17.85 -13.50
N LYS A 102 -1.14 -16.51 -13.48
CA LYS A 102 -2.21 -15.83 -12.74
C LYS A 102 -3.59 -16.22 -13.26
N ARG A 103 -3.76 -16.30 -14.57
CA ARG A 103 -5.03 -16.76 -15.20
C ARG A 103 -5.36 -18.20 -14.84
N GLN A 104 -4.38 -19.11 -14.80
CA GLN A 104 -4.57 -20.49 -14.33
C GLN A 104 -5.05 -20.55 -12.86
N LYS A 105 -4.69 -19.58 -12.05
CA LYS A 105 -5.15 -19.42 -10.67
C LYS A 105 -6.51 -18.70 -10.55
N GLY A 106 -7.19 -18.40 -11.66
CA GLY A 106 -8.45 -17.67 -11.66
C GLY A 106 -8.30 -16.14 -11.51
N VAL A 107 -7.07 -15.61 -11.57
CA VAL A 107 -6.82 -14.17 -11.50
C VAL A 107 -6.70 -13.63 -12.93
N TRP A 108 -7.77 -13.03 -13.43
CA TRP A 108 -7.79 -12.41 -14.76
C TRP A 108 -6.76 -11.29 -14.84
N THR A 109 -5.76 -11.48 -15.67
CA THR A 109 -4.56 -10.64 -15.75
C THR A 109 -4.29 -10.23 -17.20
N GLU A 110 -3.95 -8.97 -17.43
CA GLU A 110 -3.55 -8.43 -18.73
C GLU A 110 -2.32 -7.53 -18.61
N VAL A 111 -1.54 -7.50 -19.68
CA VAL A 111 -0.49 -6.49 -19.86
C VAL A 111 -1.08 -5.36 -20.70
N ILE A 112 -0.90 -4.14 -20.25
CA ILE A 112 -1.34 -2.93 -20.94
C ILE A 112 -0.10 -2.06 -21.12
N THR A 113 0.19 -1.70 -22.37
CA THR A 113 1.41 -0.97 -22.68
C THR A 113 1.22 0.55 -22.52
N ILE A 114 2.31 1.23 -22.15
CA ILE A 114 2.31 2.70 -22.07
C ILE A 114 1.91 3.31 -23.42
N GLU A 115 2.38 2.71 -24.51
CA GLU A 115 2.08 3.18 -25.88
C GLU A 115 0.59 3.07 -26.20
N ASP A 116 -0.09 2.01 -25.74
CA ASP A 116 -1.53 1.86 -25.89
C ASP A 116 -2.30 2.85 -25.01
N ILE A 117 -1.83 3.07 -23.80
CA ILE A 117 -2.40 4.06 -22.88
C ILE A 117 -2.27 5.47 -23.46
N GLU A 118 -1.09 5.83 -23.97
CA GLU A 118 -0.84 7.14 -24.59
C GLU A 118 -1.77 7.42 -25.76
N ARG A 119 -2.13 6.38 -26.52
CA ARG A 119 -3.02 6.48 -27.69
C ARG A 119 -4.49 6.50 -27.31
N SER A 120 -4.88 5.79 -26.24
CA SER A 120 -6.29 5.50 -25.95
C SER A 120 -6.89 6.35 -24.84
N TYR A 121 -6.05 6.96 -24.00
CA TYR A 121 -6.51 7.74 -22.85
C TYR A 121 -6.06 9.20 -22.94
N SER A 122 -6.96 10.11 -22.57
CA SER A 122 -6.65 11.54 -22.45
C SER A 122 -5.90 11.85 -21.15
N GLY A 123 -5.15 12.94 -21.15
CA GLY A 123 -4.42 13.45 -19.99
C GLY A 123 -3.32 14.41 -20.41
N LYS A 124 -2.95 15.34 -19.52
CA LYS A 124 -1.90 16.35 -19.76
C LYS A 124 -0.49 15.75 -19.68
N SER A 125 -0.37 14.58 -19.07
CA SER A 125 0.90 13.86 -18.90
C SER A 125 0.67 12.37 -18.97
N THR A 126 1.72 11.58 -19.24
CA THR A 126 1.67 10.13 -19.22
C THR A 126 1.16 9.58 -17.89
N GLN A 127 1.56 10.20 -16.76
CA GLN A 127 1.06 9.83 -15.44
C GLN A 127 -0.46 9.97 -15.33
N GLU A 128 -1.01 11.06 -15.84
CA GLU A 128 -2.46 11.28 -15.83
C GLU A 128 -3.19 10.27 -16.72
N LYS A 129 -2.65 9.97 -17.90
CA LYS A 129 -3.21 8.96 -18.80
C LYS A 129 -3.20 7.56 -18.20
N ILE A 130 -2.10 7.16 -17.51
CA ILE A 130 -2.03 5.89 -16.78
C ILE A 130 -3.10 5.85 -15.69
N LYS A 131 -3.24 6.92 -14.91
CA LYS A 131 -4.26 7.00 -13.87
C LYS A 131 -5.67 6.91 -14.42
N ASN A 132 -5.95 7.60 -15.54
CA ASN A 132 -7.23 7.51 -16.23
C ASN A 132 -7.52 6.10 -16.77
N CYS A 133 -6.51 5.42 -17.30
CA CYS A 133 -6.61 4.01 -17.69
C CYS A 133 -6.99 3.12 -16.50
N LEU A 134 -6.23 3.20 -15.40
CA LEU A 134 -6.47 2.39 -14.21
C LEU A 134 -7.83 2.67 -13.58
N HIS A 135 -8.25 3.94 -13.54
CA HIS A 135 -9.58 4.33 -13.09
C HIS A 135 -10.69 3.77 -13.98
N SER A 136 -10.54 3.86 -15.30
CA SER A 136 -11.48 3.26 -16.24
C SER A 136 -11.63 1.75 -16.03
N LEU A 137 -10.51 1.04 -15.90
CA LEU A 137 -10.50 -0.41 -15.63
C LEU A 137 -11.11 -0.75 -14.26
N TYR A 138 -10.89 0.07 -13.26
CA TYR A 138 -11.49 -0.06 -11.95
C TYR A 138 -13.02 0.00 -12.00
N ILE A 139 -13.55 1.00 -12.73
CA ILE A 139 -15.01 1.20 -12.88
C ILE A 139 -15.65 0.14 -13.79
N THR A 140 -15.02 -0.17 -14.92
CA THR A 140 -15.65 -0.98 -15.98
C THR A 140 -15.33 -2.47 -15.91
N ARG A 141 -14.19 -2.83 -15.31
CA ARG A 141 -13.68 -4.21 -15.32
C ARG A 141 -13.31 -4.72 -13.91
N HIS A 142 -13.61 -3.95 -12.87
CA HIS A 142 -13.35 -4.30 -11.46
C HIS A 142 -11.87 -4.62 -11.16
N LEU A 143 -10.97 -3.77 -11.68
CA LEU A 143 -9.55 -3.87 -11.40
C LEU A 143 -9.28 -3.78 -9.89
N LYS A 144 -8.50 -4.71 -9.36
CA LYS A 144 -8.10 -4.73 -7.93
C LYS A 144 -6.60 -4.50 -7.74
N TYR A 145 -5.78 -5.00 -8.63
CA TYR A 145 -4.32 -4.95 -8.51
C TYR A 145 -3.69 -4.36 -9.78
N ALA A 146 -2.68 -3.51 -9.60
CA ALA A 146 -1.85 -3.02 -10.70
C ALA A 146 -0.36 -3.15 -10.37
N LEU A 147 0.42 -3.71 -11.31
CA LEU A 147 1.87 -3.74 -11.27
C LEU A 147 2.41 -2.71 -12.27
N LEU A 148 3.18 -1.76 -11.79
CA LEU A 148 3.95 -0.86 -12.62
C LEU A 148 5.26 -1.55 -12.99
N GLY A 149 5.29 -2.21 -14.15
CA GLY A 149 6.41 -3.01 -14.64
C GLY A 149 7.42 -2.17 -15.38
N GLY A 150 8.20 -1.42 -14.64
CA GLY A 150 9.24 -0.53 -15.12
C GLY A 150 9.67 0.45 -14.04
N ASP A 151 10.90 0.95 -14.12
CA ASP A 151 11.34 2.07 -13.30
C ASP A 151 10.66 3.39 -13.76
N ASP A 152 11.08 4.53 -13.22
CA ASP A 152 10.48 5.83 -13.53
C ASP A 152 10.75 6.31 -14.97
N THR A 153 11.71 5.72 -15.68
CA THR A 153 11.99 6.00 -17.10
C THR A 153 11.04 5.27 -18.05
N ILE A 154 10.47 4.13 -17.62
CA ILE A 154 9.53 3.31 -18.38
C ILE A 154 8.10 3.61 -17.97
N VAL A 155 7.80 3.51 -16.67
CA VAL A 155 6.51 3.86 -16.09
C VAL A 155 6.71 5.08 -15.19
N PRO A 156 6.48 6.29 -15.70
CA PRO A 156 6.84 7.52 -14.97
C PRO A 156 6.13 7.59 -13.61
N VAL A 157 6.83 8.13 -12.60
CA VAL A 157 6.26 8.38 -11.28
C VAL A 157 5.61 9.75 -11.21
N ARG A 158 4.65 9.94 -10.30
CA ARG A 158 4.22 11.28 -9.91
C ARG A 158 5.14 11.79 -8.80
N TYR A 159 5.80 12.91 -9.03
CA TYR A 159 6.56 13.58 -7.99
C TYR A 159 5.65 14.53 -7.22
N CYS A 160 5.57 14.32 -5.92
CA CYS A 160 4.87 15.19 -4.98
C CYS A 160 5.84 16.13 -4.28
N LYS A 161 5.37 17.33 -3.97
CA LYS A 161 6.14 18.26 -3.17
C LYS A 161 5.88 17.98 -1.69
N VAL A 162 6.93 17.70 -0.94
CA VAL A 162 6.86 17.44 0.49
C VAL A 162 7.72 18.44 1.24
N ASN A 163 7.18 19.05 2.30
CA ASN A 163 7.92 19.93 3.21
C ASN A 163 8.28 19.16 4.49
N LEU A 164 9.05 18.07 4.38
CA LEU A 164 9.37 17.23 5.55
C LEU A 164 10.45 17.85 6.46
N LEU A 165 11.40 18.59 5.96
CA LEU A 165 12.54 19.10 6.73
C LEU A 165 12.98 20.49 6.23
N LYS A 166 12.23 21.56 6.46
CA LYS A 166 12.65 22.95 6.16
C LYS A 166 13.43 23.21 4.84
N GLU A 167 13.74 22.19 4.07
CA GLU A 167 14.38 22.26 2.76
C GLU A 167 13.28 22.42 1.70
N GLN A 168 13.20 23.61 1.17
CA GLN A 168 12.25 23.95 0.12
C GLN A 168 12.61 23.17 -1.15
N GLY A 169 11.75 22.22 -1.55
CA GLY A 169 11.77 21.71 -2.90
C GLY A 169 12.04 20.22 -3.09
N GLU A 170 12.06 19.40 -2.04
CA GLU A 170 12.19 17.95 -2.21
C GLU A 170 10.98 17.38 -2.97
N LYS A 171 11.30 16.65 -4.04
CA LYS A 171 10.32 15.92 -4.84
C LYS A 171 10.33 14.46 -4.41
N LEU A 172 9.26 14.00 -3.79
CA LEU A 172 9.09 12.60 -3.42
C LEU A 172 8.39 11.84 -4.55
N PRO A 173 8.97 10.73 -5.07
CA PRO A 173 8.28 9.87 -6.02
C PRO A 173 7.16 9.10 -5.31
N VAL A 174 5.93 9.18 -5.84
CA VAL A 174 4.75 8.62 -5.18
C VAL A 174 3.89 7.83 -6.16
N ASP A 175 3.95 6.50 -6.06
CA ASP A 175 3.12 5.60 -6.86
C ASP A 175 1.68 5.48 -6.35
N MET A 176 1.41 5.86 -5.09
CA MET A 176 0.06 5.96 -4.55
C MET A 176 -0.86 6.86 -5.38
N TYR A 177 -0.30 7.81 -6.14
CA TYR A 177 -1.03 8.61 -7.12
C TYR A 177 -1.90 7.76 -8.05
N TYR A 178 -1.42 6.60 -8.45
CA TYR A 178 -2.10 5.68 -9.36
C TYR A 178 -3.20 4.83 -8.72
N SER A 179 -3.29 4.83 -7.40
CA SER A 179 -4.22 3.98 -6.64
C SER A 179 -5.43 4.73 -6.07
N CYS A 180 -5.36 6.06 -5.96
CA CYS A 180 -6.38 6.89 -5.33
C CYS A 180 -7.25 7.57 -6.38
N PHE A 181 -8.53 7.20 -6.45
CA PHE A 181 -9.50 7.70 -7.42
C PHE A 181 -10.61 8.56 -6.78
N GLY A 182 -10.40 8.95 -5.54
CA GLY A 182 -11.34 9.74 -4.77
C GLY A 182 -11.31 11.23 -5.10
N LYS A 183 -11.66 12.03 -4.10
CA LYS A 183 -11.66 13.49 -4.19
C LYS A 183 -10.28 14.00 -4.59
N GLN A 184 -10.24 15.05 -5.43
CA GLN A 184 -9.00 15.62 -5.97
C GLN A 184 -8.19 14.59 -6.78
N PHE A 185 -8.84 14.03 -7.76
CA PHE A 185 -8.31 12.96 -8.62
C PHE A 185 -6.94 13.27 -9.21
N ASP A 186 -6.69 14.50 -9.65
CA ASP A 186 -5.44 14.94 -10.28
C ASP A 186 -4.32 15.30 -9.29
N TRP A 187 -4.64 15.41 -7.98
CA TRP A 187 -3.71 15.80 -6.93
C TRP A 187 -3.11 17.21 -7.07
N ASP A 188 -3.75 18.07 -7.85
CA ASP A 188 -3.39 19.48 -8.10
C ASP A 188 -4.67 20.32 -8.11
N ALA A 189 -5.32 20.42 -6.95
CA ALA A 189 -6.63 21.08 -6.81
C ALA A 189 -6.57 22.59 -7.12
N ASN A 190 -5.47 23.22 -6.72
CA ASN A 190 -5.23 24.65 -6.93
C ASN A 190 -4.62 24.97 -8.31
N LYS A 191 -4.27 23.95 -9.11
CA LYS A 191 -3.71 24.03 -10.47
C LYS A 191 -2.39 24.81 -10.56
N ASN A 192 -1.56 24.71 -9.52
CA ASN A 192 -0.26 25.36 -9.48
C ASN A 192 0.88 24.48 -10.03
N GLY A 193 0.59 23.25 -10.46
CA GLY A 193 1.56 22.30 -11.00
C GLY A 193 2.42 21.59 -9.93
N LYS A 194 2.09 21.74 -8.66
CA LYS A 194 2.72 21.05 -7.54
C LYS A 194 1.74 20.06 -6.97
N PHE A 195 2.04 18.80 -7.09
CA PHE A 195 1.12 17.73 -6.77
C PHE A 195 1.23 17.32 -5.30
N GLY A 196 0.08 17.08 -4.66
CA GLY A 196 0.00 16.49 -3.33
C GLY A 196 0.39 17.42 -2.18
N GLU A 197 0.31 18.73 -2.39
CA GLU A 197 0.45 19.73 -1.32
C GLU A 197 -0.70 19.62 -0.31
N PRO A 198 -0.53 20.06 0.94
CA PRO A 198 -1.62 20.09 1.93
C PRO A 198 -2.87 20.85 1.43
N GLU A 199 -2.67 21.89 0.63
CA GLU A 199 -3.70 22.74 0.03
C GLU A 199 -4.55 21.98 -1.00
N ASP A 200 -4.01 20.93 -1.60
CA ASP A 200 -4.75 20.07 -2.55
C ASP A 200 -5.82 19.22 -1.85
N ASN A 201 -5.71 19.02 -0.54
CA ASN A 201 -6.67 18.25 0.26
C ASN A 201 -7.03 16.91 -0.39
N ILE A 202 -5.99 16.16 -0.77
CA ILE A 202 -6.11 14.89 -1.48
C ILE A 202 -6.69 13.80 -0.58
N ASP A 203 -7.42 12.87 -1.19
CA ASP A 203 -7.84 11.63 -0.54
C ASP A 203 -6.78 10.56 -0.75
N LEU A 204 -6.18 10.08 0.35
CA LEU A 204 -5.15 9.04 0.35
C LEU A 204 -5.73 7.62 0.45
N LEU A 205 -7.05 7.46 0.41
CA LEU A 205 -7.67 6.14 0.40
C LEU A 205 -7.50 5.48 -0.97
N GLN A 206 -6.81 4.35 -0.96
CA GLN A 206 -6.56 3.58 -2.17
C GLN A 206 -7.81 2.83 -2.62
N ASN A 207 -8.12 2.90 -3.92
CA ASN A 207 -9.19 2.14 -4.55
C ASN A 207 -8.70 0.82 -5.14
N ILE A 208 -7.43 0.78 -5.54
CA ILE A 208 -6.74 -0.42 -6.02
C ILE A 208 -5.37 -0.56 -5.35
N TYR A 209 -4.83 -1.76 -5.31
CA TYR A 209 -3.48 -2.01 -4.83
C TYR A 209 -2.48 -1.84 -5.95
N VAL A 210 -1.53 -0.92 -5.76
CA VAL A 210 -0.47 -0.64 -6.74
C VAL A 210 0.89 -1.03 -6.16
N SER A 211 1.70 -1.68 -6.96
CA SER A 211 3.11 -1.94 -6.66
C SER A 211 3.97 -1.65 -7.88
N ARG A 212 5.25 -1.39 -7.66
CA ARG A 212 6.23 -1.17 -8.72
C ARG A 212 7.28 -2.27 -8.73
N LEU A 213 7.61 -2.72 -9.94
CA LEU A 213 8.79 -3.51 -10.24
C LEU A 213 9.79 -2.60 -10.98
N PRO A 214 10.82 -2.08 -10.30
CA PRO A 214 11.74 -1.10 -10.88
C PRO A 214 12.82 -1.77 -11.73
N ILE A 215 12.44 -2.17 -12.93
CA ILE A 215 13.26 -2.87 -13.92
C ILE A 215 13.38 -2.03 -15.19
N ARG A 216 14.40 -2.30 -16.00
CA ARG A 216 14.68 -1.61 -17.28
C ARG A 216 14.78 -2.54 -18.47
N THR A 217 15.11 -3.80 -18.26
CA THR A 217 15.45 -4.73 -19.32
C THR A 217 14.55 -5.95 -19.34
N TYR A 218 14.46 -6.56 -20.53
CA TYR A 218 13.70 -7.79 -20.73
C TYR A 218 14.20 -8.92 -19.82
N SER A 219 15.51 -9.08 -19.66
CA SER A 219 16.12 -10.12 -18.83
C SER A 219 15.84 -9.94 -17.32
N GLU A 220 15.72 -8.70 -16.86
CA GLU A 220 15.30 -8.41 -15.47
C GLU A 220 13.85 -8.82 -15.23
N VAL A 221 12.95 -8.58 -16.21
CA VAL A 221 11.57 -9.07 -16.14
C VAL A 221 11.55 -10.59 -16.08
N GLU A 222 12.27 -11.28 -16.97
CA GLU A 222 12.34 -12.75 -16.97
C GLU A 222 12.83 -13.29 -15.63
N SER A 223 13.88 -12.70 -15.08
CA SER A 223 14.45 -13.10 -13.78
C SER A 223 13.45 -12.94 -12.65
N TYR A 224 12.69 -11.83 -12.64
CA TYR A 224 11.63 -11.59 -11.66
C TYR A 224 10.48 -12.60 -11.83
N VAL A 225 9.99 -12.77 -13.05
CA VAL A 225 8.88 -13.67 -13.36
C VAL A 225 9.24 -15.11 -12.99
N ASN A 226 10.44 -15.56 -13.30
CA ASN A 226 10.92 -16.89 -12.94
C ASN A 226 10.97 -17.10 -11.42
N ARG A 227 11.43 -16.10 -10.66
CA ARG A 227 11.42 -16.15 -9.18
C ARG A 227 10.00 -16.24 -8.63
N VAL A 228 9.07 -15.41 -9.12
CA VAL A 228 7.67 -15.45 -8.70
C VAL A 228 7.04 -16.81 -9.00
N LEU A 229 7.27 -17.35 -10.21
CA LEU A 229 6.73 -18.65 -10.61
C LEU A 229 7.32 -19.79 -9.78
N SER A 230 8.62 -19.77 -9.50
CA SER A 230 9.28 -20.75 -8.65
C SER A 230 8.72 -20.72 -7.24
N TYR A 231 8.52 -19.53 -6.67
CA TYR A 231 7.94 -19.36 -5.35
C TYR A 231 6.49 -19.83 -5.28
N GLU A 232 5.64 -19.38 -6.20
CA GLU A 232 4.22 -19.68 -6.18
C GLU A 232 3.86 -21.14 -6.60
N LYS A 233 4.75 -21.81 -7.33
CA LYS A 233 4.60 -23.22 -7.74
C LYS A 233 5.23 -24.22 -6.77
N MET A 234 5.87 -23.73 -5.73
CA MET A 234 6.53 -24.58 -4.75
C MET A 234 5.51 -25.46 -4.03
N LYS A 235 5.67 -26.78 -4.16
CA LYS A 235 4.73 -27.77 -3.57
C LYS A 235 4.95 -27.95 -2.07
N ASN A 236 6.21 -27.89 -1.63
CA ASN A 236 6.58 -28.01 -0.23
C ASN A 236 7.44 -26.81 0.12
N PRO A 237 6.88 -25.77 0.75
CA PRO A 237 7.68 -24.69 1.31
C PRO A 237 8.53 -25.30 2.42
N GLU A 238 9.77 -25.58 2.07
CA GLU A 238 10.73 -26.19 2.97
C GLU A 238 11.15 -25.24 4.09
N VAL A 239 12.09 -25.65 4.88
CA VAL A 239 12.59 -25.06 6.13
C VAL A 239 12.74 -23.53 6.11
N TRP A 240 12.89 -22.88 4.95
CA TRP A 240 13.08 -21.43 4.85
C TRP A 240 11.85 -20.61 5.27
N ASN A 241 10.63 -21.13 5.10
CA ASN A 241 9.40 -20.42 5.53
C ASN A 241 9.25 -20.39 7.06
N LYS A 242 10.04 -21.19 7.77
CA LYS A 242 10.18 -21.20 9.21
C LYS A 242 11.42 -20.42 9.71
N LYS A 243 12.07 -19.64 8.82
CA LYS A 243 13.19 -18.79 9.17
C LYS A 243 12.80 -17.33 9.03
N MET A 244 13.01 -16.56 10.08
CA MET A 244 12.78 -15.11 10.11
C MET A 244 14.10 -14.40 10.35
N LEU A 245 14.43 -13.47 9.47
CA LEU A 245 15.54 -12.55 9.67
C LEU A 245 14.99 -11.19 10.13
N SER A 246 15.31 -10.79 11.35
CA SER A 246 15.00 -9.47 11.89
C SER A 246 16.25 -8.59 11.82
N CYS A 247 16.20 -7.59 10.96
CA CYS A 247 17.27 -6.59 10.84
C CYS A 247 16.80 -5.28 11.44
N GLY A 248 17.65 -4.60 12.18
CA GLY A 248 17.34 -3.31 12.76
C GLY A 248 18.57 -2.41 12.81
N PHE A 249 18.33 -1.15 12.53
CA PHE A 249 19.33 -0.09 12.49
C PHE A 249 18.94 1.00 13.49
N ASN A 250 19.90 1.55 14.20
CA ASN A 250 19.65 2.61 15.19
C ASN A 250 19.42 3.96 14.52
N LEU A 251 18.23 4.54 14.71
CA LEU A 251 17.87 5.86 14.23
C LEU A 251 18.26 7.00 15.17
N SER A 252 19.06 6.75 16.20
CA SER A 252 19.55 7.74 17.19
C SER A 252 18.80 7.83 18.52
N ILE A 253 17.88 6.94 18.79
CA ILE A 253 17.17 6.94 20.08
C ILE A 253 17.51 5.64 20.83
N ASN A 254 18.19 5.76 21.98
CA ASN A 254 18.37 4.66 22.90
C ASN A 254 17.17 4.59 23.85
N ILE A 255 16.55 3.43 23.97
CA ILE A 255 15.44 3.17 24.92
C ILE A 255 15.98 2.24 26.00
N GLY A 256 16.44 2.84 27.09
CA GLY A 256 17.24 2.13 28.09
C GLY A 256 18.60 1.75 27.50
N ASP A 257 18.98 0.49 27.66
CA ASP A 257 20.25 -0.06 27.13
C ASP A 257 20.15 -0.59 25.71
N LYS A 258 18.98 -0.44 25.05
CA LYS A 258 18.70 -0.97 23.72
C LYS A 258 18.57 0.15 22.69
N SER A 259 18.98 -0.14 21.46
CA SER A 259 18.62 0.72 20.33
C SER A 259 17.10 0.69 20.08
N ASP A 260 16.57 1.74 19.46
CA ASP A 260 15.14 1.82 19.12
C ASP A 260 14.71 0.68 18.20
N SER A 261 15.52 0.33 17.22
CA SER A 261 15.22 -0.78 16.28
C SER A 261 15.23 -2.15 16.96
N GLU A 262 16.13 -2.38 17.90
CA GLU A 262 16.17 -3.58 18.73
C GLU A 262 14.95 -3.67 19.63
N PHE A 263 14.65 -2.57 20.35
CA PHE A 263 13.52 -2.52 21.25
C PHE A 263 12.19 -2.78 20.51
N TYR A 264 11.93 -2.08 19.42
CA TYR A 264 10.69 -2.25 18.66
C TYR A 264 10.64 -3.57 17.90
N GLY A 265 11.75 -4.04 17.35
CA GLY A 265 11.82 -5.32 16.65
C GLY A 265 11.52 -6.50 17.56
N ASP A 266 12.07 -6.50 18.78
CA ASP A 266 11.79 -7.52 19.78
C ASP A 266 10.36 -7.42 20.32
N LYS A 267 9.88 -6.20 20.58
CA LYS A 267 8.50 -5.98 21.05
C LYS A 267 7.46 -6.45 20.03
N ILE A 268 7.64 -6.18 18.74
CA ILE A 268 6.75 -6.67 17.68
C ILE A 268 6.76 -8.20 17.64
N TYR A 269 7.93 -8.82 17.68
CA TYR A 269 8.03 -10.26 17.71
C TYR A 269 7.32 -10.87 18.93
N ASP A 270 7.59 -10.35 20.12
CA ASP A 270 7.05 -10.86 21.38
C ASP A 270 5.53 -10.69 21.48
N MET A 271 4.98 -9.59 20.97
CA MET A 271 3.54 -9.29 21.08
C MET A 271 2.69 -9.98 20.01
N TYR A 272 3.23 -10.19 18.81
CA TYR A 272 2.39 -10.56 17.67
C TYR A 272 2.83 -11.82 16.92
N ILE A 273 4.06 -12.31 17.11
CA ILE A 273 4.62 -13.35 16.25
C ILE A 273 4.89 -14.64 17.04
N LYS A 274 5.60 -14.58 18.15
CA LYS A 274 6.17 -15.76 18.81
C LYS A 274 5.16 -16.83 19.19
N ASP A 275 3.94 -16.44 19.55
CA ASP A 275 2.91 -17.37 19.99
C ASP A 275 2.12 -17.99 18.81
N SER A 276 2.23 -17.41 17.62
CA SER A 276 1.54 -17.86 16.40
C SER A 276 2.47 -18.49 15.37
N TRP A 277 3.78 -18.43 15.58
CA TRP A 277 4.78 -18.89 14.62
C TRP A 277 5.90 -19.69 15.30
N ASP A 278 6.11 -20.92 14.84
CA ASP A 278 7.01 -21.92 15.42
C ASP A 278 8.40 -21.99 14.74
N GLY A 279 8.78 -20.95 14.01
CA GLY A 279 10.01 -20.90 13.24
C GLY A 279 11.22 -20.36 14.02
N GLU A 280 12.37 -20.42 13.39
CA GLU A 280 13.63 -19.88 13.89
C GLU A 280 13.76 -18.40 13.55
N ARG A 281 14.08 -17.58 14.56
CA ARG A 281 14.35 -16.13 14.38
C ARG A 281 15.84 -15.85 14.53
N LYS A 282 16.45 -15.29 13.48
CA LYS A 282 17.78 -14.68 13.53
C LYS A 282 17.64 -13.16 13.65
N ARG A 283 18.45 -12.56 14.53
CA ARG A 283 18.47 -11.11 14.78
C ARG A 283 19.80 -10.52 14.35
N LEU A 284 19.79 -9.48 13.55
CA LEU A 284 20.95 -8.68 13.14
C LEU A 284 20.64 -7.21 13.47
N TYR A 285 21.30 -6.69 14.50
CA TYR A 285 21.15 -5.29 14.91
C TYR A 285 22.49 -4.57 14.84
N ASP A 286 22.49 -3.27 14.56
CA ASP A 286 23.70 -2.51 14.27
C ASP A 286 24.53 -2.12 15.49
N ILE A 287 24.02 -2.32 16.73
CA ILE A 287 24.74 -1.96 17.97
C ILE A 287 24.57 -2.99 19.07
N HIS A 288 25.66 -3.23 19.74
CA HIS A 288 25.91 -3.90 21.03
C HIS A 288 26.00 -5.42 21.01
N ASN A 289 27.25 -5.88 21.12
CA ASN A 289 27.65 -7.27 21.26
C ASN A 289 27.21 -7.96 22.55
N ASP A 290 26.62 -7.23 23.50
CA ASP A 290 26.36 -7.73 24.87
C ASP A 290 25.03 -8.48 25.03
N PHE A 291 24.17 -8.46 24.00
CA PHE A 291 22.79 -9.02 24.09
C PHE A 291 22.55 -10.28 23.25
N GLY A 292 23.60 -10.90 22.73
CA GLY A 292 23.49 -12.17 22.00
C GLY A 292 22.91 -12.05 20.59
N TYR A 293 23.11 -10.92 19.92
CA TYR A 293 22.81 -10.73 18.49
C TYR A 293 24.12 -10.60 17.71
N ASP A 294 24.04 -10.91 16.42
CA ASP A 294 25.12 -10.61 15.50
C ASP A 294 25.01 -9.16 15.01
N SER A 295 26.16 -8.53 14.79
CA SER A 295 26.19 -7.17 14.24
C SER A 295 25.58 -7.12 12.85
N LEU A 296 24.73 -6.13 12.61
CA LEU A 296 24.18 -5.85 11.30
C LEU A 296 25.29 -5.33 10.39
N ASN A 297 25.65 -6.13 9.39
CA ASN A 297 26.56 -5.72 8.32
C ASN A 297 26.20 -6.46 7.02
N TYR A 298 26.70 -5.95 5.91
CA TYR A 298 26.37 -6.48 4.59
C TYR A 298 26.69 -7.98 4.44
N LYS A 299 27.83 -8.42 4.97
CA LYS A 299 28.26 -9.81 4.92
C LYS A 299 27.34 -10.73 5.73
N ALA A 300 26.99 -10.32 6.96
CA ALA A 300 26.09 -11.07 7.81
C ALA A 300 24.69 -11.21 7.20
N ILE A 301 24.18 -10.17 6.53
CA ILE A 301 22.91 -10.22 5.78
C ILE A 301 23.02 -11.23 4.63
N GLN A 302 24.08 -11.15 3.82
CA GLN A 302 24.28 -12.07 2.70
C GLN A 302 24.36 -13.53 3.13
N GLU A 303 25.09 -13.83 4.21
CA GLU A 303 25.22 -15.18 4.76
C GLU A 303 23.90 -15.77 5.25
N GLN A 304 22.93 -14.93 5.66
CA GLN A 304 21.61 -15.38 6.10
C GLN A 304 20.60 -15.52 4.94
N LEU A 305 20.87 -14.91 3.80
CA LEU A 305 20.02 -14.97 2.61
C LEU A 305 20.43 -16.03 1.61
N ALA A 306 21.65 -16.59 1.74
CA ALA A 306 22.15 -17.69 0.91
C ALA A 306 21.64 -19.04 1.40
#